data_50e933f1e7b5fadebe1cb56c58f96688
#
_entry.id   50e933f1e7b5fadebe1cb56c58f96688
#
_cell.length_a   1.000
_cell.length_b   1.000
_cell.length_c   1.000
_cell.angle_alpha   90.00
_cell.angle_beta   90.00
_cell.angle_gamma   90.00
#
_symmetry.space_group_name_H-M   'P 1'
#
loop_
_entity.id
_entity.type
_entity.pdbx_description
1 polymer ?
#
loop_
_entity_poly.entity_id
_entity_poly.type
_entity_poly.pdbx_seq_one_letter_code
_entity_poly.pdbx_strand_id
1 'polypeptide(L)'
;MKQAHLLIALAGCAGFAVADEMTGGEENIEVKVTADSFVCLANMTPVRHFYVDNLLGNLDATLAVANSGEGGVYPPGSVVQLVPTEVMVKHTKGWNAATRDWEFFELDVSADGSSIRNRGFVDVVNKFGGNCFGCHVKAKPEWDLICEKDHGCDPIPVTAEQILAIQQADPRCTAEQE
;
A
#
# COMPACT_ATOMS: atom_id res chain seq x y z
N MET A 1 75.71 25.90 41.53
CA MET A 1 74.40 26.41 41.21
C MET A 1 73.85 25.57 40.05
N LYS A 2 73.01 24.56 40.33
CA LYS A 2 72.41 23.68 39.33
C LYS A 2 70.89 23.88 39.42
N GLN A 3 70.29 24.45 38.41
CA GLN A 3 68.84 24.59 38.27
C GLN A 3 68.25 23.27 37.76
N ALA A 4 67.34 22.69 38.47
CA ALA A 4 66.55 21.53 38.06
C ALA A 4 65.28 22.01 37.36
N HIS A 5 65.09 21.61 36.10
CA HIS A 5 63.86 21.86 35.33
C HIS A 5 62.89 20.72 35.57
N LEU A 6 61.74 21.06 36.14
CA LEU A 6 60.63 20.15 36.38
C LEU A 6 59.75 20.11 35.09
N LEU A 7 59.70 18.97 34.44
CA LEU A 7 58.82 18.73 33.28
C LEU A 7 57.46 18.20 33.83
N ILE A 8 56.43 18.98 33.61
CA ILE A 8 55.05 18.57 33.90
C ILE A 8 54.51 17.89 32.63
N ALA A 9 54.24 16.59 32.71
CA ALA A 9 53.55 15.85 31.65
C ALA A 9 52.04 16.03 31.80
N LEU A 10 51.38 16.69 30.84
CA LEU A 10 49.92 16.74 30.74
C LEU A 10 49.45 15.42 30.08
N ALA A 11 48.77 14.60 30.84
CA ALA A 11 48.01 13.45 30.33
C ALA A 11 46.72 13.96 29.70
N GLY A 12 46.59 13.92 28.36
CA GLY A 12 45.37 14.18 27.63
C GLY A 12 44.44 12.99 27.70
N CYS A 13 43.29 13.16 28.40
CA CYS A 13 42.18 12.22 28.31
C CYS A 13 41.51 12.37 26.94
N ALA A 14 41.75 11.43 26.04
CA ALA A 14 40.96 11.27 24.83
C ALA A 14 39.59 10.64 25.21
N GLY A 15 38.58 11.46 25.26
CA GLY A 15 37.21 11.01 25.40
C GLY A 15 36.76 10.35 24.08
N PHE A 16 36.58 9.05 24.08
CA PHE A 16 35.86 8.38 22.99
C PHE A 16 34.38 8.72 23.13
N ALA A 17 33.88 9.55 22.21
CA ALA A 17 32.45 9.70 21.99
C ALA A 17 31.96 8.40 21.31
N VAL A 18 31.29 7.53 22.05
CA VAL A 18 30.45 6.47 21.50
C VAL A 18 29.27 7.15 20.82
N ALA A 19 29.27 7.20 19.50
CA ALA A 19 28.07 7.48 18.73
C ALA A 19 27.09 6.31 19.02
N ASP A 20 26.01 6.63 19.72
CA ASP A 20 24.88 5.73 19.90
C ASP A 20 24.21 5.62 18.50
N GLU A 21 24.53 4.56 17.77
CA GLU A 21 23.79 4.19 16.58
C GLU A 21 22.39 3.79 17.05
N MET A 22 21.47 4.76 17.00
CA MET A 22 20.04 4.46 17.01
C MET A 22 19.72 3.63 15.76
N THR A 23 19.89 2.32 15.86
CA THR A 23 19.22 1.37 15.00
C THR A 23 17.73 1.49 15.33
N GLY A 24 17.05 2.40 14.65
CA GLY A 24 15.59 2.42 14.59
C GLY A 24 15.18 1.09 13.98
N GLY A 25 14.85 0.11 14.81
CA GLY A 25 14.17 -1.09 14.36
C GLY A 25 12.87 -0.64 13.72
N GLU A 26 12.73 -0.81 12.41
CA GLU A 26 11.42 -0.75 11.78
C GLU A 26 10.55 -1.77 12.51
N GLU A 27 9.68 -1.29 13.37
CA GLU A 27 8.64 -2.13 13.96
C GLU A 27 7.94 -2.82 12.81
N ASN A 28 8.01 -4.14 12.77
CA ASN A 28 7.38 -4.95 11.73
C ASN A 28 5.86 -4.94 11.99
N ILE A 29 5.20 -3.82 11.62
CA ILE A 29 3.78 -3.62 11.82
C ILE A 29 3.05 -4.57 10.87
N GLU A 30 2.38 -5.58 11.41
CA GLU A 30 1.56 -6.50 10.63
C GLU A 30 0.31 -5.79 10.10
N VAL A 31 0.10 -5.80 8.78
CA VAL A 31 -1.14 -5.34 8.15
C VAL A 31 -2.19 -6.44 8.27
N LYS A 32 -3.12 -6.28 9.23
CA LYS A 32 -4.23 -7.23 9.43
C LYS A 32 -5.38 -6.88 8.49
N VAL A 33 -5.76 -7.85 7.66
CA VAL A 33 -6.84 -7.69 6.68
C VAL A 33 -7.95 -8.69 6.96
N THR A 34 -9.15 -8.17 7.22
CA THR A 34 -10.40 -8.94 7.41
C THR A 34 -11.47 -8.45 6.43
N ALA A 35 -12.62 -9.07 6.40
CA ALA A 35 -13.75 -8.61 5.59
C ALA A 35 -14.18 -7.18 5.96
N ASP A 36 -14.13 -6.83 7.25
CA ASP A 36 -14.47 -5.49 7.76
C ASP A 36 -13.47 -4.39 7.33
N SER A 37 -12.32 -4.79 6.79
CA SER A 37 -11.36 -3.85 6.19
C SER A 37 -11.86 -3.24 4.87
N PHE A 38 -12.93 -3.79 4.29
CA PHE A 38 -13.43 -3.42 2.98
C PHE A 38 -14.81 -2.76 3.08
N VAL A 39 -14.82 -1.44 3.07
CA VAL A 39 -16.01 -0.61 3.25
C VAL A 39 -16.62 -0.19 1.90
N CYS A 40 -17.79 0.48 1.95
CA CYS A 40 -18.38 1.16 0.80
C CYS A 40 -17.34 2.06 0.10
N LEU A 41 -17.29 2.05 -1.24
CA LEU A 41 -16.36 2.87 -2.01
C LEU A 41 -16.53 4.37 -1.72
N ALA A 42 -17.74 4.84 -1.43
CA ALA A 42 -17.99 6.24 -1.10
C ALA A 42 -17.33 6.68 0.23
N ASN A 43 -16.94 5.74 1.10
CA ASN A 43 -16.22 6.01 2.35
C ASN A 43 -14.69 6.05 2.15
N MET A 44 -14.21 5.69 0.97
CA MET A 44 -12.80 5.78 0.60
C MET A 44 -12.51 7.10 -0.12
N THR A 45 -11.24 7.44 -0.29
CA THR A 45 -10.84 8.66 -1.01
C THR A 45 -10.71 8.38 -2.51
N PRO A 46 -11.46 9.10 -3.38
CA PRO A 46 -11.38 8.91 -4.82
C PRO A 46 -10.07 9.47 -5.38
N VAL A 47 -9.45 8.72 -6.31
CA VAL A 47 -8.29 9.12 -7.08
C VAL A 47 -8.59 8.83 -8.56
N ARG A 48 -8.82 9.87 -9.36
CA ARG A 48 -9.21 9.75 -10.78
C ARG A 48 -10.41 8.82 -10.99
N HIS A 49 -10.20 7.51 -11.20
CA HIS A 49 -11.26 6.52 -11.48
C HIS A 49 -11.22 5.31 -10.52
N PHE A 50 -10.38 5.34 -9.48
CA PHE A 50 -10.31 4.33 -8.43
C PHE A 50 -10.33 4.98 -7.03
N TYR A 51 -10.36 4.18 -6.00
CA TYR A 51 -10.43 4.64 -4.62
C TYR A 51 -9.25 4.12 -3.81
N VAL A 52 -8.83 4.91 -2.83
CA VAL A 52 -7.75 4.52 -1.92
C VAL A 52 -8.14 4.74 -0.46
N ASP A 53 -7.53 3.94 0.40
CA ASP A 53 -7.54 4.08 1.85
C ASP A 53 -6.22 3.57 2.43
N ASN A 54 -6.05 3.63 3.75
CA ASN A 54 -4.89 3.05 4.42
C ASN A 54 -5.26 2.46 5.78
N LEU A 55 -5.14 1.14 5.92
CA LEU A 55 -5.49 0.37 7.13
C LEU A 55 -4.61 0.69 8.34
N LEU A 56 -3.47 1.37 8.15
CA LEU A 56 -2.57 1.81 9.21
C LEU A 56 -2.69 3.32 9.51
N GLY A 57 -3.69 4.00 8.91
CA GLY A 57 -3.94 5.43 9.12
C GLY A 57 -2.98 6.37 8.37
N ASN A 58 -2.16 5.86 7.45
CA ASN A 58 -1.21 6.65 6.66
C ASN A 58 -1.78 7.02 5.27
N LEU A 59 -3.01 7.55 5.25
CA LEU A 59 -3.72 7.89 4.02
C LEU A 59 -3.01 8.98 3.22
N ASP A 60 -2.45 9.99 3.86
CA ASP A 60 -1.75 11.08 3.17
C ASP A 60 -0.55 10.56 2.35
N ALA A 61 0.22 9.62 2.88
CA ALA A 61 1.33 9.01 2.14
C ALA A 61 0.82 8.12 0.99
N THR A 62 -0.30 7.40 1.17
CA THR A 62 -0.96 6.65 0.08
C THR A 62 -1.40 7.60 -1.03
N LEU A 63 -2.05 8.71 -0.70
CA LEU A 63 -2.50 9.73 -1.65
C LEU A 63 -1.34 10.41 -2.38
N ALA A 64 -0.24 10.68 -1.69
CA ALA A 64 0.96 11.26 -2.30
C ALA A 64 1.48 10.38 -3.44
N VAL A 65 1.54 9.06 -3.25
CA VAL A 65 1.94 8.11 -4.30
C VAL A 65 0.86 7.99 -5.38
N ALA A 66 -0.41 7.82 -4.99
CA ALA A 66 -1.52 7.64 -5.92
C ALA A 66 -1.68 8.83 -6.88
N ASN A 67 -1.39 10.06 -6.44
CA ASN A 67 -1.46 11.27 -7.25
C ASN A 67 -0.14 11.65 -7.92
N SER A 68 0.96 10.91 -7.69
CA SER A 68 2.25 11.18 -8.32
C SER A 68 2.18 10.94 -9.84
N GLY A 69 2.68 11.86 -10.63
CA GLY A 69 2.87 11.68 -12.07
C GLY A 69 4.10 10.84 -12.44
N GLU A 70 4.94 10.53 -11.48
CA GLU A 70 6.18 9.76 -11.65
C GLU A 70 6.09 8.36 -11.03
N GLY A 71 4.95 8.03 -10.42
CA GLY A 71 4.77 6.79 -9.67
C GLY A 71 5.37 6.86 -8.27
N GLY A 72 5.66 5.70 -7.70
CA GLY A 72 6.23 5.53 -6.36
C GLY A 72 5.83 4.19 -5.74
N VAL A 73 6.42 3.88 -4.60
CA VAL A 73 6.08 2.68 -3.81
C VAL A 73 5.02 3.06 -2.80
N TYR A 74 3.89 2.36 -2.83
CA TYR A 74 2.81 2.58 -1.88
C TYR A 74 3.25 2.17 -0.46
N PRO A 75 2.89 2.97 0.57
CA PRO A 75 3.20 2.63 1.95
C PRO A 75 2.42 1.40 2.42
N PRO A 76 2.90 0.66 3.44
CA PRO A 76 2.14 -0.40 4.06
C PRO A 76 0.76 0.06 4.54
N GLY A 77 -0.22 -0.82 4.45
CA GLY A 77 -1.62 -0.54 4.77
C GLY A 77 -2.42 0.08 3.63
N SER A 78 -1.78 0.55 2.54
CA SER A 78 -2.52 1.09 1.38
C SER A 78 -3.53 0.09 0.85
N VAL A 79 -4.77 0.56 0.66
CA VAL A 79 -5.85 -0.15 -0.02
C VAL A 79 -6.10 0.55 -1.36
N VAL A 80 -6.16 -0.21 -2.43
CA VAL A 80 -6.50 0.30 -3.77
C VAL A 80 -7.65 -0.52 -4.32
N GLN A 81 -8.73 0.15 -4.72
CA GLN A 81 -9.96 -0.50 -5.16
C GLN A 81 -10.55 0.22 -6.38
N LEU A 82 -10.71 -0.51 -7.49
CA LEU A 82 -11.35 0.00 -8.70
C LEU A 82 -12.86 -0.22 -8.69
N VAL A 83 -13.27 -1.44 -8.35
CA VAL A 83 -14.68 -1.86 -8.28
C VAL A 83 -14.97 -2.53 -6.92
N PRO A 84 -16.23 -2.63 -6.49
CA PRO A 84 -16.57 -3.13 -5.16
C PRO A 84 -16.01 -4.52 -4.83
N THR A 85 -15.77 -5.36 -5.84
CA THR A 85 -15.40 -6.76 -5.67
C THR A 85 -13.90 -7.05 -5.77
N GLU A 86 -13.07 -6.11 -6.23
CA GLU A 86 -11.64 -6.34 -6.50
C GLU A 86 -10.79 -5.33 -5.75
N VAL A 87 -9.88 -5.81 -4.88
CA VAL A 87 -9.09 -4.99 -3.97
C VAL A 87 -7.63 -5.45 -3.96
N MET A 88 -6.73 -4.49 -3.80
CA MET A 88 -5.33 -4.72 -3.47
C MET A 88 -5.00 -4.09 -2.13
N VAL A 89 -4.24 -4.81 -1.29
CA VAL A 89 -3.72 -4.28 -0.01
C VAL A 89 -2.21 -4.43 0.04
N LYS A 90 -1.52 -3.35 0.38
CA LYS A 90 -0.07 -3.32 0.54
C LYS A 90 0.32 -3.78 1.93
N HIS A 91 1.10 -4.85 2.02
CA HIS A 91 1.70 -5.32 3.26
C HIS A 91 3.05 -4.65 3.55
N THR A 92 3.62 -4.95 4.70
CA THR A 92 4.96 -4.48 5.08
C THR A 92 6.03 -5.07 4.16
N LYS A 93 7.10 -4.32 3.97
CA LYS A 93 8.22 -4.71 3.11
C LYS A 93 8.74 -6.10 3.46
N GLY A 94 8.86 -6.95 2.44
CA GLY A 94 9.35 -8.32 2.57
C GLY A 94 8.25 -9.36 2.80
N TRP A 95 6.96 -8.95 2.81
CA TRP A 95 5.84 -9.88 2.94
C TRP A 95 5.74 -10.84 1.74
N ASN A 96 5.83 -10.31 0.51
CA ASN A 96 5.90 -11.12 -0.71
C ASN A 96 6.64 -10.38 -1.84
N ALA A 97 7.87 -10.79 -2.13
CA ALA A 97 8.69 -10.12 -3.14
C ALA A 97 8.13 -10.25 -4.56
N ALA A 98 7.42 -11.34 -4.90
CA ALA A 98 6.88 -11.54 -6.25
C ALA A 98 5.81 -10.51 -6.59
N THR A 99 4.97 -10.15 -5.62
CA THR A 99 3.91 -9.16 -5.77
C THR A 99 4.30 -7.79 -5.20
N ARG A 100 5.58 -7.55 -4.92
CA ARG A 100 6.03 -6.30 -4.27
C ARG A 100 5.23 -5.99 -3.02
N ASP A 101 4.94 -7.01 -2.22
CA ASP A 101 4.16 -6.94 -0.98
C ASP A 101 2.67 -6.59 -1.15
N TRP A 102 2.12 -6.66 -2.37
CA TRP A 102 0.69 -6.57 -2.59
C TRP A 102 0.00 -7.91 -2.40
N GLU A 103 -1.12 -7.91 -1.69
CA GLU A 103 -2.11 -8.99 -1.64
C GLU A 103 -3.33 -8.59 -2.45
N PHE A 104 -3.89 -9.54 -3.20
CA PHE A 104 -5.07 -9.37 -4.02
C PHE A 104 -6.27 -10.02 -3.35
N PHE A 105 -7.42 -9.41 -3.50
CA PHE A 105 -8.68 -9.90 -2.93
C PHE A 105 -9.78 -9.86 -3.98
N GLU A 106 -10.58 -10.92 -4.00
CA GLU A 106 -11.88 -10.94 -4.63
C GLU A 106 -12.94 -11.04 -3.54
N LEU A 107 -13.91 -10.14 -3.58
CA LEU A 107 -14.93 -10.00 -2.56
C LEU A 107 -16.31 -10.38 -3.11
N ASP A 108 -17.14 -10.96 -2.26
CA ASP A 108 -18.58 -10.91 -2.38
C ASP A 108 -19.08 -9.74 -1.53
N VAL A 109 -19.91 -8.88 -2.12
CA VAL A 109 -20.43 -7.66 -1.48
C VAL A 109 -21.96 -7.64 -1.47
N SER A 110 -22.53 -7.18 -0.37
CA SER A 110 -23.98 -7.04 -0.18
C SER A 110 -24.28 -5.83 0.71
N ALA A 111 -25.56 -5.57 0.97
CA ALA A 111 -25.95 -4.54 1.94
C ALA A 111 -25.48 -4.82 3.37
N ASP A 112 -25.16 -6.08 3.69
CA ASP A 112 -24.63 -6.48 5.00
C ASP A 112 -23.10 -6.31 5.10
N GLY A 113 -22.41 -5.88 4.02
CA GLY A 113 -20.97 -5.66 3.97
C GLY A 113 -20.23 -6.53 2.97
N SER A 114 -18.97 -6.82 3.27
CA SER A 114 -18.07 -7.63 2.45
C SER A 114 -17.83 -9.00 3.03
N SER A 115 -17.61 -10.00 2.17
CA SER A 115 -16.95 -11.26 2.54
C SER A 115 -15.80 -11.56 1.57
N ILE A 116 -14.71 -12.13 2.08
CA ILE A 116 -13.55 -12.47 1.25
C ILE A 116 -13.83 -13.80 0.56
N ARG A 117 -14.07 -13.75 -0.75
CA ARG A 117 -14.28 -14.94 -1.59
C ARG A 117 -12.98 -15.63 -1.94
N ASN A 118 -11.96 -14.85 -2.25
CA ASN A 118 -10.61 -15.33 -2.53
C ASN A 118 -9.58 -14.27 -2.12
N ARG A 119 -8.40 -14.71 -1.67
CA ARG A 119 -7.27 -13.83 -1.32
C ARG A 119 -5.94 -14.53 -1.55
N GLY A 120 -4.91 -13.75 -1.81
CA GLY A 120 -3.55 -14.25 -2.03
C GLY A 120 -2.73 -13.36 -2.95
N PHE A 121 -1.79 -13.95 -3.67
CA PHE A 121 -0.87 -13.15 -4.48
C PHE A 121 -0.90 -13.53 -5.96
N VAL A 122 -0.41 -14.71 -6.37
CA VAL A 122 -0.23 -15.03 -7.80
C VAL A 122 -1.39 -15.83 -8.41
N ASP A 123 -2.25 -16.42 -7.61
CA ASP A 123 -3.29 -17.37 -8.00
C ASP A 123 -4.72 -16.86 -7.80
N VAL A 124 -4.89 -15.61 -7.37
CA VAL A 124 -6.21 -15.01 -7.20
C VAL A 124 -6.83 -14.74 -8.56
N VAL A 125 -8.03 -15.30 -8.76
CA VAL A 125 -8.82 -15.17 -9.99
C VAL A 125 -10.14 -14.50 -9.65
N ASN A 126 -10.46 -13.42 -10.37
CA ASN A 126 -11.72 -12.72 -10.20
C ASN A 126 -12.90 -13.55 -10.76
N LYS A 127 -14.13 -13.15 -10.47
CA LYS A 127 -15.34 -13.84 -10.89
C LYS A 127 -15.54 -13.91 -12.43
N PHE A 128 -14.77 -13.14 -13.18
CA PHE A 128 -14.78 -13.16 -14.65
C PHE A 128 -13.69 -14.06 -15.25
N GLY A 129 -12.91 -14.74 -14.41
CA GLY A 129 -11.81 -15.63 -14.82
C GLY A 129 -10.49 -14.93 -15.07
N GLY A 130 -10.37 -13.63 -14.76
CA GLY A 130 -9.12 -12.87 -14.89
C GLY A 130 -8.21 -13.10 -13.68
N ASN A 131 -6.92 -13.42 -13.93
CA ASN A 131 -5.92 -13.51 -12.87
C ASN A 131 -5.43 -12.10 -12.50
N CYS A 132 -5.61 -11.70 -11.24
CA CYS A 132 -5.27 -10.36 -10.76
C CYS A 132 -3.78 -10.05 -10.96
N PHE A 133 -2.89 -10.86 -10.40
CA PHE A 133 -1.45 -10.66 -10.54
C PHE A 133 -0.97 -10.74 -11.99
N GLY A 134 -1.51 -11.67 -12.78
CA GLY A 134 -1.15 -11.84 -14.19
C GLY A 134 -1.38 -10.60 -15.05
N CYS A 135 -2.36 -9.75 -14.68
CA CYS A 135 -2.57 -8.43 -15.26
C CYS A 135 -1.64 -7.38 -14.64
N HIS A 136 -1.64 -7.25 -13.32
CA HIS A 136 -0.94 -6.22 -12.57
C HIS A 136 0.59 -6.30 -12.69
N VAL A 137 1.17 -7.49 -12.87
CA VAL A 137 2.64 -7.66 -13.06
C VAL A 137 3.17 -6.98 -14.33
N LYS A 138 2.31 -6.61 -15.27
CA LYS A 138 2.67 -5.89 -16.50
C LYS A 138 2.89 -4.39 -16.27
N ALA A 139 2.45 -3.86 -15.13
CA ALA A 139 2.73 -2.47 -14.77
C ALA A 139 4.24 -2.22 -14.75
N LYS A 140 4.67 -1.10 -15.33
CA LYS A 140 6.05 -0.67 -15.28
C LYS A 140 6.52 -0.51 -13.83
N PRO A 141 7.83 -0.71 -13.55
CA PRO A 141 8.36 -0.74 -12.18
C PRO A 141 7.98 0.44 -11.28
N GLU A 142 7.93 1.62 -11.85
CA GLU A 142 7.62 2.88 -11.15
C GLU A 142 6.19 2.94 -10.61
N TRP A 143 5.26 2.16 -11.17
CA TRP A 143 3.84 2.18 -10.81
C TRP A 143 3.45 1.16 -9.73
N ASP A 144 4.41 0.42 -9.18
CA ASP A 144 4.19 -0.49 -8.04
C ASP A 144 2.98 -1.44 -8.21
N LEU A 145 2.85 -2.03 -9.41
CA LEU A 145 1.75 -2.90 -9.85
C LEU A 145 0.38 -2.21 -10.01
N ILE A 146 0.29 -0.88 -9.94
CA ILE A 146 -0.97 -0.20 -10.20
C ILE A 146 -1.17 0.03 -11.70
N CYS A 147 -2.27 -0.51 -12.21
CA CYS A 147 -2.64 -0.45 -13.61
C CYS A 147 -3.54 0.75 -13.91
N GLU A 148 -3.00 1.71 -14.65
CA GLU A 148 -3.74 2.80 -15.26
C GLU A 148 -3.30 2.98 -16.72
N LYS A 149 -3.91 3.94 -17.40
CA LYS A 149 -3.50 4.29 -18.77
C LYS A 149 -2.00 4.64 -18.77
N ASP A 150 -1.28 4.07 -19.72
CA ASP A 150 0.16 4.27 -19.92
C ASP A 150 1.08 3.64 -18.84
N HIS A 151 0.52 2.96 -17.84
CA HIS A 151 1.31 2.23 -16.83
C HIS A 151 1.91 0.91 -17.33
N GLY A 152 1.49 0.42 -18.50
CA GLY A 152 2.05 -0.78 -19.13
C GLY A 152 1.14 -2.01 -19.08
N CYS A 153 0.03 -1.95 -18.35
CA CYS A 153 -0.96 -3.01 -18.31
C CYS A 153 -1.81 -3.05 -19.59
N ASP A 154 -2.39 -4.22 -19.88
CA ASP A 154 -3.38 -4.34 -20.95
C ASP A 154 -4.67 -3.58 -20.56
N PRO A 155 -5.37 -3.03 -21.56
CA PRO A 155 -6.68 -2.42 -21.32
C PRO A 155 -7.68 -3.45 -20.78
N ILE A 156 -8.46 -3.05 -19.78
CA ILE A 156 -9.57 -3.87 -19.29
C ILE A 156 -10.77 -3.77 -20.26
N PRO A 157 -11.56 -4.84 -20.41
CA PRO A 157 -12.65 -4.90 -21.39
C PRO A 157 -13.94 -4.21 -20.89
N VAL A 158 -13.80 -3.10 -20.14
CA VAL A 158 -14.91 -2.29 -19.61
C VAL A 158 -14.60 -0.81 -19.82
N THR A 159 -15.64 -0.02 -20.14
CA THR A 159 -15.49 1.43 -20.34
C THR A 159 -15.49 2.18 -19.00
N ALA A 160 -15.03 3.44 -19.02
CA ALA A 160 -15.07 4.29 -17.84
C ALA A 160 -16.50 4.48 -17.28
N GLU A 161 -17.49 4.57 -18.17
CA GLU A 161 -18.91 4.70 -17.80
C GLU A 161 -19.42 3.42 -17.13
N GLN A 162 -18.98 2.24 -17.60
CA GLN A 162 -19.34 0.96 -16.98
C GLN A 162 -18.68 0.82 -15.60
N ILE A 163 -17.41 1.23 -15.45
CA ILE A 163 -16.74 1.26 -14.15
C ILE A 163 -17.49 2.16 -13.18
N LEU A 164 -17.82 3.39 -13.59
CA LEU A 164 -18.56 4.34 -12.76
C LEU A 164 -19.93 3.78 -12.35
N ALA A 165 -20.66 3.15 -13.27
CA ALA A 165 -21.94 2.52 -12.95
C ALA A 165 -21.80 1.39 -11.93
N ILE A 166 -20.74 0.57 -12.02
CA ILE A 166 -20.44 -0.50 -11.05
C ILE A 166 -20.08 0.10 -9.68
N GLN A 167 -19.30 1.18 -9.65
CA GLN A 167 -18.92 1.88 -8.42
C GLN A 167 -20.14 2.47 -7.70
N GLN A 168 -21.04 3.13 -8.47
CA GLN A 168 -22.28 3.71 -7.94
C GLN A 168 -23.29 2.66 -7.47
N ALA A 169 -23.20 1.44 -7.97
CA ALA A 169 -24.04 0.32 -7.59
C ALA A 169 -23.43 -0.51 -6.45
N ASP A 170 -22.43 -0.01 -5.72
CA ASP A 170 -21.85 -0.70 -4.58
C ASP A 170 -22.92 -0.96 -3.50
N PRO A 171 -23.31 -2.21 -3.26
CA PRO A 171 -24.40 -2.50 -2.35
C PRO A 171 -24.07 -2.24 -0.87
N ARG A 172 -22.79 -2.03 -0.55
CA ARG A 172 -22.33 -1.67 0.81
C ARG A 172 -22.59 -0.20 1.15
N CYS A 173 -22.87 0.62 0.12
CA CYS A 173 -23.25 2.02 0.28
C CYS A 173 -24.75 2.10 0.53
N THR A 174 -25.21 1.73 1.72
CA THR A 174 -26.62 1.85 2.08
C THR A 174 -27.01 3.31 2.31
N ALA A 175 -28.31 3.60 2.12
CA ALA A 175 -28.90 4.95 2.10
C ALA A 175 -28.86 5.72 3.45
N GLU A 176 -27.96 5.42 4.36
CA GLU A 176 -27.75 6.20 5.60
C GLU A 176 -26.82 7.42 5.40
N GLN A 177 -26.47 7.72 4.16
CA GLN A 177 -25.59 8.85 3.78
C GLN A 177 -26.30 9.95 2.99
N GLU A 178 -27.64 10.04 3.06
CA GLU A 178 -28.41 11.20 2.59
C GLU A 178 -28.65 12.24 3.69
#